data_485910c2033fad4085b58e29a6632b26
#
_entry.id   485910c2033fad4085b58e29a6632b26
#
_cell.length_a   1.000
_cell.length_b   1.000
_cell.length_c   1.000
_cell.angle_alpha   90.00
_cell.angle_beta   90.00
_cell.angle_gamma   90.00
#
_symmetry.space_group_name_H-M   'P 1'
#
loop_
_entity.id
_entity.type
_entity.pdbx_description
1 polymer ?
#
loop_
_entity_poly.entity_id
_entity_poly.type
_entity_poly.pdbx_seq_one_letter_code
_entity_poly.pdbx_strand_id
1 'polypeptide(L)'
;MVLTVAGIVVKILGGLNRIFLSRLLGGEGIGLYQMAYPVYILLLSIIGAGIPIAVSIMIAEEAAKGHYSGVRRIFHVTLAFMTVVAIVCGLALPFGAHGLVEMGIVRDSRAFPALAVLAPALSLSVIACCFRGYFQGLQLMTPTALSQMADQFVRVCTMLVLAWILLPKGLEWAAAGAAFGAVPGAAAGLVLIAFLYYRHSRHPMPDDDGVFVIQSPRRIIRRLIVLAVPVAAANMLLPAVASIDLFIVPLRLEAAGYSTHQATALYGYLTGMANGLVQLPAILTIALATSLVPAVSAAFSQRNRDVILDRTDTAMRIANVITMPACLGLAVLAVPISRLLYATPAAGPAICVLSISVFLVGLQQITSGLLQGMGHTAVPLYNMAAAAVVKIILSWHLTAIPWLGEVGAAWATNADLAVATALNLYFARKYIAYRVQWGYIGKLFLAGAAMAGTAWLVHHALFVLFGNAVATIAAIMAAALVYLIGLVVFRALTAEDIEKIPVVGKKVSRRIHL
;
A
#
# COMPACT_ATOMS: atom_id res chain seq x y z
N MET A 1 -1.94 11.27 15.33
CA MET A 1 -1.77 9.96 16.00
C MET A 1 -2.93 8.99 15.72
N VAL A 2 -4.20 9.33 15.97
CA VAL A 2 -5.37 8.42 15.76
C VAL A 2 -5.45 7.90 14.33
N LEU A 3 -5.33 8.76 13.31
CA LEU A 3 -5.41 8.38 11.90
C LEU A 3 -4.25 7.44 11.47
N THR A 4 -3.06 7.63 12.04
CA THR A 4 -1.89 6.77 11.76
C THR A 4 -2.10 5.35 12.32
N VAL A 5 -2.59 5.25 13.56
CA VAL A 5 -2.90 3.95 14.18
C VAL A 5 -4.00 3.24 13.40
N ALA A 6 -5.08 3.94 13.04
CA ALA A 6 -6.15 3.38 12.20
C ALA A 6 -5.61 2.89 10.85
N GLY A 7 -4.73 3.67 10.19
CA GLY A 7 -4.10 3.28 8.94
C GLY A 7 -3.24 2.01 9.04
N ILE A 8 -2.51 1.83 10.15
CA ILE A 8 -1.74 0.61 10.41
C ILE A 8 -2.68 -0.60 10.59
N VAL A 9 -3.73 -0.45 11.40
CA VAL A 9 -4.73 -1.52 11.63
C VAL A 9 -5.40 -1.93 10.31
N VAL A 10 -5.83 -0.97 9.49
CA VAL A 10 -6.43 -1.21 8.17
C VAL A 10 -5.47 -1.98 7.26
N LYS A 11 -4.19 -1.62 7.24
CA LYS A 11 -3.17 -2.31 6.43
C LYS A 11 -2.90 -3.74 6.91
N ILE A 12 -2.83 -3.96 8.22
CA ILE A 12 -2.65 -5.30 8.81
C ILE A 12 -3.86 -6.18 8.47
N LEU A 13 -5.09 -5.68 8.68
CA LEU A 13 -6.32 -6.40 8.32
C LEU A 13 -6.36 -6.73 6.82
N GLY A 14 -5.97 -5.78 5.96
CA GLY A 14 -5.88 -6.01 4.51
C GLY A 14 -4.84 -7.06 4.13
N GLY A 15 -3.68 -7.07 4.78
CA GLY A 15 -2.64 -8.08 4.58
C GLY A 15 -3.08 -9.48 5.00
N LEU A 16 -3.68 -9.61 6.18
CA LEU A 16 -4.23 -10.88 6.66
C LEU A 16 -5.36 -11.39 5.75
N ASN A 17 -6.28 -10.50 5.36
CA ASN A 17 -7.35 -10.84 4.43
C ASN A 17 -6.81 -11.43 3.12
N ARG A 18 -5.73 -10.83 2.58
CA ARG A 18 -5.11 -11.30 1.34
C ARG A 18 -4.59 -12.73 1.45
N ILE A 19 -4.04 -13.11 2.61
CA ILE A 19 -3.58 -14.49 2.88
C ILE A 19 -4.78 -15.45 2.89
N PHE A 20 -5.84 -15.14 3.66
CA PHE A 20 -7.01 -15.99 3.74
C PHE A 20 -7.74 -16.12 2.39
N LEU A 21 -7.90 -15.01 1.68
CA LEU A 21 -8.56 -15.00 0.38
C LEU A 21 -7.76 -15.79 -0.65
N SER A 22 -6.43 -15.64 -0.69
CA SER A 22 -5.56 -16.40 -1.59
C SER A 22 -5.59 -17.90 -1.30
N ARG A 23 -5.69 -18.28 -0.03
CA ARG A 23 -5.82 -19.69 0.36
C ARG A 23 -7.16 -20.28 -0.05
N LEU A 24 -8.23 -19.47 -0.03
CA LEU A 24 -9.58 -19.88 -0.39
C LEU A 24 -9.76 -20.00 -1.91
N LEU A 25 -9.29 -19.02 -2.67
CA LEU A 25 -9.52 -18.91 -4.11
C LEU A 25 -8.43 -19.58 -4.95
N GLY A 26 -7.26 -19.88 -4.36
CA GLY A 26 -6.11 -20.35 -5.12
C GLY A 26 -5.51 -19.27 -6.04
N GLY A 27 -4.54 -19.66 -6.87
CA GLY A 27 -3.85 -18.70 -7.77
C GLY A 27 -4.76 -18.11 -8.85
N GLU A 28 -5.58 -18.94 -9.48
CA GLU A 28 -6.46 -18.52 -10.56
C GLU A 28 -7.58 -17.59 -10.06
N GLY A 29 -8.26 -17.95 -8.97
CA GLY A 29 -9.33 -17.12 -8.42
C GLY A 29 -8.82 -15.80 -7.85
N ILE A 30 -7.62 -15.78 -7.21
CA ILE A 30 -7.02 -14.51 -6.78
C ILE A 30 -6.53 -13.69 -7.97
N GLY A 31 -6.13 -14.32 -9.08
CA GLY A 31 -5.79 -13.67 -10.33
C GLY A 31 -6.99 -12.92 -10.92
N LEU A 32 -8.17 -13.55 -10.99
CA LEU A 32 -9.41 -12.90 -11.41
C LEU A 32 -9.76 -11.68 -10.53
N TYR A 33 -9.64 -11.83 -9.21
CA TYR A 33 -9.85 -10.73 -8.27
C TYR A 33 -8.84 -9.58 -8.52
N GLN A 34 -7.57 -9.92 -8.74
CA GLN A 34 -6.50 -8.95 -8.97
C GLN A 34 -6.56 -8.28 -10.36
N MET A 35 -7.32 -8.83 -11.31
CA MET A 35 -7.64 -8.15 -12.56
C MET A 35 -8.71 -7.06 -12.37
N ALA A 36 -9.59 -7.20 -11.37
CA ALA A 36 -10.65 -6.23 -11.09
C ALA A 36 -10.23 -5.12 -10.11
N TYR A 37 -9.57 -5.48 -9.03
CA TYR A 37 -9.33 -4.58 -7.90
C TYR A 37 -8.40 -3.38 -8.21
N PRO A 38 -7.30 -3.51 -9.00
CA PRO A 38 -6.47 -2.37 -9.38
C PRO A 38 -7.22 -1.33 -10.22
N VAL A 39 -8.12 -1.76 -11.10
CA VAL A 39 -8.97 -0.85 -11.90
C VAL A 39 -9.85 -0.01 -10.98
N TYR A 40 -10.49 -0.64 -9.99
CA TYR A 40 -11.29 0.05 -8.97
C TYR A 40 -10.46 1.07 -8.17
N ILE A 41 -9.27 0.69 -7.70
CA ILE A 41 -8.38 1.58 -6.95
C ILE A 41 -7.90 2.75 -7.82
N LEU A 42 -7.58 2.51 -9.07
CA LEU A 42 -7.19 3.55 -10.02
C LEU A 42 -8.32 4.57 -10.22
N LEU A 43 -9.54 4.10 -10.48
CA LEU A 43 -10.71 4.97 -10.62
C LEU A 43 -11.03 5.73 -9.34
N LEU A 44 -10.96 5.07 -8.19
CA LEU A 44 -11.15 5.72 -6.89
C LEU A 44 -10.07 6.79 -6.64
N SER A 45 -8.84 6.57 -7.09
CA SER A 45 -7.75 7.56 -6.98
C SER A 45 -7.96 8.77 -7.88
N ILE A 46 -8.47 8.55 -9.10
CA ILE A 46 -8.79 9.64 -10.04
C ILE A 46 -9.93 10.50 -9.50
N ILE A 47 -11.02 9.88 -9.03
CA ILE A 47 -12.26 10.59 -8.67
C ILE A 47 -12.25 11.05 -7.23
N GLY A 48 -11.73 10.21 -6.32
CA GLY A 48 -11.91 10.36 -4.87
C GLY A 48 -10.69 10.90 -4.12
N ALA A 49 -9.45 10.65 -4.57
CA ALA A 49 -8.27 10.90 -3.74
C ALA A 49 -8.00 12.38 -3.43
N GLY A 50 -8.35 13.29 -4.33
CA GLY A 50 -8.19 14.74 -4.14
C GLY A 50 -9.30 15.39 -3.31
N ILE A 51 -10.46 14.75 -3.22
CA ILE A 51 -11.67 15.34 -2.63
C ILE A 51 -11.53 15.62 -1.13
N PRO A 52 -11.06 14.68 -0.27
CA PRO A 52 -10.94 14.95 1.15
C PRO A 52 -10.01 16.14 1.44
N ILE A 53 -8.93 16.27 0.67
CA ILE A 53 -7.95 17.35 0.85
C ILE A 53 -8.55 18.69 0.39
N ALA A 54 -9.16 18.74 -0.78
CA ALA A 54 -9.78 19.96 -1.30
C ALA A 54 -10.93 20.46 -0.39
N VAL A 55 -11.81 19.55 0.03
CA VAL A 55 -12.91 19.86 0.96
C VAL A 55 -12.36 20.32 2.31
N SER A 56 -11.33 19.66 2.85
CA SER A 56 -10.73 20.03 4.14
C SER A 56 -10.10 21.43 4.11
N ILE A 57 -9.43 21.82 3.03
CA ILE A 57 -8.86 23.16 2.85
C ILE A 57 -9.98 24.19 2.85
N MET A 58 -11.02 24.01 2.02
CA MET A 58 -12.12 24.94 1.89
C MET A 58 -12.90 25.12 3.20
N ILE A 59 -13.12 24.04 3.94
CA ILE A 59 -13.81 24.04 5.23
C ILE A 59 -12.93 24.69 6.31
N ALA A 60 -11.64 24.35 6.37
CA ALA A 60 -10.73 24.92 7.35
C ALA A 60 -10.59 26.45 7.21
N GLU A 61 -10.58 26.95 5.97
CA GLU A 61 -10.53 28.39 5.71
C GLU A 61 -11.78 29.13 6.19
N GLU A 62 -12.99 28.59 5.96
CA GLU A 62 -14.22 29.22 6.42
C GLU A 62 -14.40 29.06 7.96
N ALA A 63 -14.02 27.91 8.51
CA ALA A 63 -14.03 27.70 9.95
C ALA A 63 -13.07 28.63 10.69
N ALA A 64 -11.87 28.89 10.13
CA ALA A 64 -10.89 29.83 10.69
C ALA A 64 -11.38 31.30 10.70
N LYS A 65 -12.35 31.65 9.84
CA LYS A 65 -12.99 32.96 9.80
C LYS A 65 -14.22 33.05 10.69
N GLY A 66 -14.62 31.96 11.36
CA GLY A 66 -15.86 31.90 12.13
C GLY A 66 -17.13 31.77 11.27
N HIS A 67 -17.02 31.51 9.95
CA HIS A 67 -18.15 31.43 9.04
C HIS A 67 -18.73 30.01 8.95
N TYR A 68 -19.44 29.55 9.97
CA TYR A 68 -19.98 28.18 10.04
C TYR A 68 -21.12 27.91 9.05
N SER A 69 -21.90 28.94 8.67
CA SER A 69 -22.88 28.84 7.56
C SER A 69 -22.16 28.53 6.23
N GLY A 70 -20.98 29.12 6.00
CA GLY A 70 -20.11 28.85 4.87
C GLY A 70 -19.62 27.41 4.86
N VAL A 71 -19.18 26.90 6.00
CA VAL A 71 -18.77 25.49 6.17
C VAL A 71 -19.90 24.55 5.75
N ARG A 72 -21.12 24.76 6.26
CA ARG A 72 -22.29 23.93 5.90
C ARG A 72 -22.61 24.00 4.41
N ARG A 73 -22.56 25.20 3.82
CA ARG A 73 -22.84 25.40 2.40
C ARG A 73 -21.82 24.71 1.50
N ILE A 74 -20.52 24.87 1.79
CA ILE A 74 -19.46 24.19 1.06
C ILE A 74 -19.68 22.68 1.10
N PHE A 75 -19.92 22.12 2.28
CA PHE A 75 -20.16 20.69 2.45
C PHE A 75 -21.36 20.20 1.62
N HIS A 76 -22.54 20.85 1.73
CA HIS A 76 -23.74 20.40 1.01
C HIS A 76 -23.59 20.52 -0.51
N VAL A 77 -23.01 21.63 -1.01
CA VAL A 77 -22.78 21.80 -2.46
C VAL A 77 -21.79 20.75 -2.97
N THR A 78 -20.71 20.51 -2.24
CA THR A 78 -19.72 19.50 -2.60
C THR A 78 -20.31 18.10 -2.55
N LEU A 79 -21.07 17.78 -1.49
CA LEU A 79 -21.73 16.48 -1.35
C LEU A 79 -22.71 16.22 -2.49
N ALA A 80 -23.57 17.20 -2.82
CA ALA A 80 -24.52 17.08 -3.92
C ALA A 80 -23.82 16.88 -5.26
N PHE A 81 -22.79 17.68 -5.57
CA PHE A 81 -22.01 17.56 -6.79
C PHE A 81 -21.30 16.19 -6.87
N MET A 82 -20.61 15.78 -5.82
CA MET A 82 -19.89 14.50 -5.80
C MET A 82 -20.83 13.30 -5.76
N THR A 83 -22.03 13.41 -5.24
CA THR A 83 -23.04 12.35 -5.32
C THR A 83 -23.45 12.13 -6.80
N VAL A 84 -23.66 13.19 -7.56
CA VAL A 84 -23.94 13.07 -9.02
C VAL A 84 -22.76 12.41 -9.74
N VAL A 85 -21.53 12.88 -9.49
CA VAL A 85 -20.31 12.29 -10.08
C VAL A 85 -20.19 10.81 -9.69
N ALA A 86 -20.41 10.47 -8.42
CA ALA A 86 -20.33 9.10 -7.91
C ALA A 86 -21.35 8.17 -8.61
N ILE A 87 -22.59 8.62 -8.79
CA ILE A 87 -23.64 7.86 -9.49
C ILE A 87 -23.26 7.67 -10.97
N VAL A 88 -22.85 8.74 -11.65
CA VAL A 88 -22.46 8.67 -13.07
C VAL A 88 -21.29 7.71 -13.26
N CYS A 89 -20.23 7.83 -12.45
CA CYS A 89 -19.07 6.97 -12.55
C CYS A 89 -19.38 5.51 -12.14
N GLY A 90 -20.25 5.32 -11.14
CA GLY A 90 -20.71 3.99 -10.75
C GLY A 90 -21.51 3.30 -11.85
N LEU A 91 -22.42 4.03 -12.51
CA LEU A 91 -23.18 3.49 -13.65
C LEU A 91 -22.29 3.27 -14.88
N ALA A 92 -21.28 4.12 -15.09
CA ALA A 92 -20.36 3.99 -16.22
C ALA A 92 -19.39 2.80 -16.07
N LEU A 93 -19.06 2.39 -14.84
CA LEU A 93 -18.05 1.34 -14.60
C LEU A 93 -18.40 -0.01 -15.25
N PRO A 94 -19.63 -0.58 -15.17
CA PRO A 94 -19.94 -1.84 -15.83
C PRO A 94 -19.80 -1.76 -17.36
N PHE A 95 -20.18 -0.63 -17.98
CA PHE A 95 -19.99 -0.42 -19.43
C PHE A 95 -18.50 -0.30 -19.77
N GLY A 96 -17.74 0.46 -18.99
CA GLY A 96 -16.29 0.54 -19.15
C GLY A 96 -15.60 -0.81 -18.93
N ALA A 97 -16.05 -1.60 -17.96
CA ALA A 97 -15.56 -2.96 -17.71
C ALA A 97 -15.78 -3.88 -18.90
N HIS A 98 -16.94 -3.79 -19.55
CA HIS A 98 -17.23 -4.54 -20.78
C HIS A 98 -16.27 -4.13 -21.91
N GLY A 99 -16.08 -2.84 -22.13
CA GLY A 99 -15.11 -2.34 -23.10
C GLY A 99 -13.67 -2.76 -22.81
N LEU A 100 -13.24 -2.81 -21.52
CA LEU A 100 -11.90 -3.29 -21.16
C LEU A 100 -11.67 -4.77 -21.49
N VAL A 101 -12.72 -5.59 -21.36
CA VAL A 101 -12.67 -7.01 -21.74
C VAL A 101 -12.69 -7.16 -23.27
N GLU A 102 -13.57 -6.46 -23.98
CA GLU A 102 -13.65 -6.52 -25.45
C GLU A 102 -12.37 -6.03 -26.14
N MET A 103 -11.74 -4.98 -25.63
CA MET A 103 -10.45 -4.48 -26.12
C MET A 103 -9.28 -5.40 -25.76
N GLY A 104 -9.52 -6.49 -25.02
CA GLY A 104 -8.49 -7.41 -24.57
C GLY A 104 -7.51 -6.80 -23.56
N ILE A 105 -7.87 -5.72 -22.90
CA ILE A 105 -7.09 -5.11 -21.81
C ILE A 105 -7.16 -5.99 -20.56
N VAL A 106 -8.37 -6.45 -20.22
CA VAL A 106 -8.58 -7.53 -19.24
C VAL A 106 -8.70 -8.82 -20.04
N ARG A 107 -7.65 -9.63 -20.02
CA ARG A 107 -7.51 -10.81 -20.90
C ARG A 107 -8.48 -11.94 -20.57
N ASP A 108 -8.76 -12.13 -19.30
CA ASP A 108 -9.69 -13.17 -18.85
C ASP A 108 -11.09 -12.59 -18.66
N SER A 109 -12.01 -12.94 -19.55
CA SER A 109 -13.40 -12.45 -19.52
C SER A 109 -14.14 -12.82 -18.24
N ARG A 110 -13.70 -13.86 -17.53
CA ARG A 110 -14.25 -14.28 -16.23
C ARG A 110 -13.99 -13.26 -15.11
N ALA A 111 -13.11 -12.25 -15.32
CA ALA A 111 -12.93 -11.15 -14.39
C ALA A 111 -14.03 -10.07 -14.50
N PHE A 112 -14.87 -10.10 -15.56
CA PHE A 112 -15.94 -9.11 -15.76
C PHE A 112 -16.93 -9.03 -14.59
N PRO A 113 -17.48 -10.13 -14.02
CA PRO A 113 -18.37 -10.06 -12.86
C PRO A 113 -17.70 -9.37 -11.67
N ALA A 114 -16.41 -9.65 -11.42
CA ALA A 114 -15.65 -9.03 -10.32
C ALA A 114 -15.44 -7.52 -10.53
N LEU A 115 -15.28 -7.06 -11.79
CA LEU A 115 -15.22 -5.63 -12.13
C LEU A 115 -16.57 -4.94 -11.96
N ALA A 116 -17.63 -5.55 -12.50
CA ALA A 116 -18.96 -4.94 -12.52
C ALA A 116 -19.54 -4.74 -11.10
N VAL A 117 -19.33 -5.70 -10.20
CA VAL A 117 -19.83 -5.62 -8.82
C VAL A 117 -19.16 -4.54 -7.97
N LEU A 118 -18.02 -3.97 -8.42
CA LEU A 118 -17.33 -2.88 -7.73
C LEU A 118 -17.96 -1.51 -7.98
N ALA A 119 -18.89 -1.40 -8.93
CA ALA A 119 -19.54 -0.13 -9.29
C ALA A 119 -20.21 0.58 -8.10
N PRO A 120 -21.07 -0.08 -7.29
CA PRO A 120 -21.65 0.57 -6.11
C PRO A 120 -20.60 0.95 -5.05
N ALA A 121 -19.54 0.15 -4.90
CA ALA A 121 -18.46 0.45 -3.97
C ALA A 121 -17.73 1.74 -4.34
N LEU A 122 -17.51 1.99 -5.64
CA LEU A 122 -16.91 3.22 -6.14
C LEU A 122 -17.78 4.43 -5.74
N SER A 123 -19.08 4.37 -6.01
CA SER A 123 -20.02 5.44 -5.69
C SER A 123 -20.06 5.76 -4.19
N LEU A 124 -20.20 4.73 -3.35
CA LEU A 124 -20.25 4.89 -1.89
C LEU A 124 -18.93 5.44 -1.33
N SER A 125 -17.79 4.98 -1.85
CA SER A 125 -16.47 5.45 -1.41
C SER A 125 -16.23 6.92 -1.76
N VAL A 126 -16.64 7.37 -2.96
CA VAL A 126 -16.53 8.77 -3.39
C VAL A 126 -17.39 9.69 -2.52
N ILE A 127 -18.63 9.28 -2.17
CA ILE A 127 -19.48 10.03 -1.24
C ILE A 127 -18.83 10.11 0.15
N ALA A 128 -18.30 9.00 0.66
CA ALA A 128 -17.62 8.96 1.96
C ALA A 128 -16.41 9.91 2.02
N CYS A 129 -15.71 10.13 0.90
CA CYS A 129 -14.60 11.09 0.81
C CYS A 129 -15.01 12.52 1.14
N CYS A 130 -16.25 12.95 0.81
CA CYS A 130 -16.76 14.28 1.17
C CYS A 130 -16.89 14.43 2.68
N PHE A 131 -17.48 13.44 3.37
CA PHE A 131 -17.61 13.44 4.83
C PHE A 131 -16.25 13.40 5.52
N ARG A 132 -15.30 12.61 5.00
CA ARG A 132 -13.93 12.58 5.53
C ARG A 132 -13.26 13.94 5.40
N GLY A 133 -13.41 14.61 4.26
CA GLY A 133 -12.92 15.97 4.05
C GLY A 133 -13.54 17.00 5.01
N TYR A 134 -14.83 16.88 5.29
CA TYR A 134 -15.52 17.72 6.27
C TYR A 134 -14.88 17.62 7.66
N PHE A 135 -14.75 16.42 8.19
CA PHE A 135 -14.17 16.23 9.51
C PHE A 135 -12.68 16.59 9.58
N GLN A 136 -11.92 16.30 8.52
CA GLN A 136 -10.51 16.69 8.43
C GLN A 136 -10.36 18.22 8.41
N GLY A 137 -11.25 18.94 7.71
CA GLY A 137 -11.27 20.40 7.68
C GLY A 137 -11.53 21.04 9.05
N LEU A 138 -12.35 20.36 9.87
CA LEU A 138 -12.59 20.75 11.27
C LEU A 138 -11.54 20.20 12.25
N GLN A 139 -10.47 19.58 11.75
CA GLN A 139 -9.41 18.91 12.53
C GLN A 139 -9.91 17.77 13.42
N LEU A 140 -11.08 17.22 13.14
CA LEU A 140 -11.67 16.08 13.83
C LEU A 140 -11.29 14.77 13.11
N MET A 141 -10.14 14.18 13.48
CA MET A 141 -9.61 12.99 12.78
C MET A 141 -10.28 11.67 13.19
N THR A 142 -10.88 11.60 14.37
CA THR A 142 -11.49 10.38 14.92
C THR A 142 -12.64 9.82 14.06
N PRO A 143 -13.61 10.62 13.55
CA PRO A 143 -14.67 10.12 12.67
C PRO A 143 -14.12 9.49 11.38
N THR A 144 -13.10 10.11 10.79
CA THR A 144 -12.43 9.59 9.59
C THR A 144 -11.78 8.23 9.87
N ALA A 145 -11.05 8.11 10.99
CA ALA A 145 -10.39 6.88 11.39
C ALA A 145 -11.39 5.74 11.63
N LEU A 146 -12.47 6.01 12.39
CA LEU A 146 -13.52 5.03 12.67
C LEU A 146 -14.24 4.56 11.39
N SER A 147 -14.54 5.50 10.47
CA SER A 147 -15.13 5.15 9.16
C SER A 147 -14.24 4.22 8.34
N GLN A 148 -12.92 4.47 8.31
CA GLN A 148 -11.98 3.61 7.58
C GLN A 148 -11.84 2.23 8.22
N MET A 149 -11.83 2.16 9.55
CA MET A 149 -11.77 0.88 10.27
C MET A 149 -13.04 0.06 10.05
N ALA A 150 -14.23 0.69 10.12
CA ALA A 150 -15.51 0.03 9.87
C ALA A 150 -15.60 -0.48 8.42
N ASP A 151 -15.22 0.36 7.43
CA ASP A 151 -15.12 -0.05 6.02
C ASP A 151 -14.26 -1.30 5.88
N GLN A 152 -13.02 -1.26 6.40
CA GLN A 152 -12.09 -2.37 6.25
C GLN A 152 -12.55 -3.65 6.95
N PHE A 153 -13.07 -3.53 8.17
CA PHE A 153 -13.54 -4.68 8.93
C PHE A 153 -14.71 -5.39 8.24
N VAL A 154 -15.75 -4.63 7.87
CA VAL A 154 -16.92 -5.19 7.18
C VAL A 154 -16.52 -5.74 5.80
N ARG A 155 -15.65 -5.06 5.09
CA ARG A 155 -15.09 -5.50 3.81
C ARG A 155 -14.43 -6.87 3.94
N VAL A 156 -13.52 -7.04 4.91
CA VAL A 156 -12.80 -8.31 5.12
C VAL A 156 -13.75 -9.45 5.45
N CYS A 157 -14.68 -9.23 6.39
CA CYS A 157 -15.66 -10.25 6.77
C CYS A 157 -16.54 -10.67 5.58
N THR A 158 -17.12 -9.71 4.89
CA THR A 158 -18.03 -9.98 3.77
C THR A 158 -17.32 -10.59 2.57
N MET A 159 -16.10 -10.14 2.27
CA MET A 159 -15.26 -10.67 1.20
C MET A 159 -14.99 -12.17 1.39
N LEU A 160 -14.57 -12.58 2.59
CA LEU A 160 -14.26 -13.99 2.88
C LEU A 160 -15.53 -14.84 2.90
N VAL A 161 -16.61 -14.36 3.50
CA VAL A 161 -17.90 -15.07 3.57
C VAL A 161 -18.47 -15.28 2.18
N LEU A 162 -18.53 -14.23 1.35
CA LEU A 162 -19.09 -14.34 0.00
C LEU A 162 -18.21 -15.16 -0.93
N ALA A 163 -16.88 -15.04 -0.84
CA ALA A 163 -15.98 -15.91 -1.59
C ALA A 163 -16.20 -17.38 -1.26
N TRP A 164 -16.36 -17.71 0.03
CA TRP A 164 -16.62 -19.08 0.48
C TRP A 164 -17.99 -19.61 0.01
N ILE A 165 -19.06 -18.83 0.14
CA ILE A 165 -20.42 -19.24 -0.26
C ILE A 165 -20.54 -19.43 -1.78
N LEU A 166 -19.84 -18.58 -2.56
CA LEU A 166 -19.93 -18.59 -4.01
C LEU A 166 -18.91 -19.54 -4.67
N LEU A 167 -17.93 -20.04 -3.93
CA LEU A 167 -16.92 -20.96 -4.46
C LEU A 167 -17.51 -22.22 -5.17
N PRO A 168 -18.59 -22.87 -4.65
CA PRO A 168 -19.19 -24.00 -5.34
C PRO A 168 -19.84 -23.65 -6.69
N LYS A 169 -20.13 -22.36 -6.95
CA LYS A 169 -20.71 -21.88 -8.23
C LYS A 169 -19.66 -21.59 -9.30
N GLY A 170 -18.38 -21.63 -8.94
CA GLY A 170 -17.24 -21.38 -9.82
C GLY A 170 -16.33 -20.25 -9.31
N LEU A 171 -15.07 -20.29 -9.77
CA LEU A 171 -14.04 -19.33 -9.35
C LEU A 171 -14.37 -17.87 -9.75
N GLU A 172 -15.02 -17.66 -10.88
CA GLU A 172 -15.47 -16.32 -11.33
C GLU A 172 -16.46 -15.69 -10.35
N TRP A 173 -17.45 -16.48 -9.87
CA TRP A 173 -18.43 -16.03 -8.90
C TRP A 173 -17.83 -15.83 -7.51
N ALA A 174 -16.89 -16.71 -7.13
CA ALA A 174 -16.16 -16.53 -5.88
C ALA A 174 -15.27 -15.27 -5.88
N ALA A 175 -14.58 -14.98 -7.00
CA ALA A 175 -13.81 -13.75 -7.17
C ALA A 175 -14.71 -12.52 -7.20
N ALA A 176 -15.88 -12.61 -7.85
CA ALA A 176 -16.89 -11.54 -7.85
C ALA A 176 -17.45 -11.30 -6.43
N GLY A 177 -17.73 -12.38 -5.66
CA GLY A 177 -18.15 -12.29 -4.26
C GLY A 177 -17.09 -11.63 -3.37
N ALA A 178 -15.83 -11.98 -3.59
CA ALA A 178 -14.72 -11.31 -2.94
C ALA A 178 -14.68 -9.82 -3.27
N ALA A 179 -14.80 -9.46 -4.55
CA ALA A 179 -14.84 -8.06 -4.99
C ALA A 179 -16.05 -7.31 -4.42
N PHE A 180 -17.22 -7.94 -4.41
CA PHE A 180 -18.45 -7.38 -3.85
C PHE A 180 -18.30 -7.01 -2.36
N GLY A 181 -17.44 -7.67 -1.60
CA GLY A 181 -17.14 -7.30 -0.21
C GLY A 181 -16.74 -5.84 -0.03
N ALA A 182 -16.27 -5.16 -1.09
CA ALA A 182 -16.02 -3.73 -1.08
C ALA A 182 -17.30 -2.89 -0.93
N VAL A 183 -18.46 -3.39 -1.38
CA VAL A 183 -19.74 -2.67 -1.33
C VAL A 183 -20.27 -2.53 0.11
N PRO A 184 -20.46 -3.63 0.88
CA PRO A 184 -20.86 -3.51 2.28
C PRO A 184 -19.80 -2.80 3.13
N GLY A 185 -18.49 -2.95 2.83
CA GLY A 185 -17.43 -2.20 3.48
C GLY A 185 -17.60 -0.69 3.32
N ALA A 186 -17.68 -0.23 2.06
CA ALA A 186 -17.90 1.18 1.75
C ALA A 186 -19.22 1.71 2.33
N ALA A 187 -20.29 0.91 2.32
CA ALA A 187 -21.57 1.25 2.92
C ALA A 187 -21.44 1.43 4.42
N ALA A 188 -20.80 0.49 5.14
CA ALA A 188 -20.58 0.59 6.58
C ALA A 188 -19.76 1.84 6.95
N GLY A 189 -18.68 2.11 6.21
CA GLY A 189 -17.87 3.30 6.38
C GLY A 189 -18.66 4.59 6.15
N LEU A 190 -19.47 4.64 5.09
CA LEU A 190 -20.33 5.79 4.77
C LEU A 190 -21.42 5.99 5.81
N VAL A 191 -22.14 4.94 6.18
CA VAL A 191 -23.23 5.00 7.18
C VAL A 191 -22.67 5.50 8.52
N LEU A 192 -21.54 4.97 8.97
CA LEU A 192 -20.93 5.39 10.22
C LEU A 192 -20.52 6.87 10.19
N ILE A 193 -19.84 7.33 9.13
CA ILE A 193 -19.39 8.72 9.07
C ILE A 193 -20.54 9.69 8.86
N ALA A 194 -21.58 9.29 8.11
CA ALA A 194 -22.81 10.08 7.97
C ALA A 194 -23.59 10.18 9.29
N PHE A 195 -23.66 9.09 10.07
CA PHE A 195 -24.24 9.10 11.42
C PHE A 195 -23.48 10.04 12.35
N LEU A 196 -22.14 9.98 12.34
CA LEU A 196 -21.30 10.89 13.14
C LEU A 196 -21.47 12.35 12.70
N TYR A 197 -21.62 12.60 11.40
CA TYR A 197 -21.96 13.93 10.87
C TYR A 197 -23.31 14.42 11.38
N TYR A 198 -24.35 13.59 11.29
CA TYR A 198 -25.68 13.91 11.79
C TYR A 198 -25.67 14.23 13.29
N ARG A 199 -24.96 13.41 14.09
CA ARG A 199 -24.79 13.66 15.51
C ARG A 199 -24.05 14.98 15.79
N HIS A 200 -22.98 15.25 15.04
CA HIS A 200 -22.19 16.48 15.15
C HIS A 200 -23.03 17.72 14.75
N SER A 201 -23.81 17.63 13.68
CA SER A 201 -24.63 18.74 13.17
C SER A 201 -25.79 19.12 14.08
N ARG A 202 -26.20 18.26 15.04
CA ARG A 202 -27.22 18.55 16.07
C ARG A 202 -26.69 19.44 17.19
N HIS A 203 -25.40 19.50 17.42
CA HIS A 203 -24.83 20.45 18.35
C HIS A 203 -24.85 21.84 17.70
N PRO A 204 -25.33 22.88 18.40
CA PRO A 204 -25.31 24.22 17.86
C PRO A 204 -23.85 24.60 17.56
N MET A 205 -23.58 24.90 16.30
CA MET A 205 -22.32 25.55 15.94
C MET A 205 -22.40 27.00 16.41
N PRO A 206 -21.27 27.62 16.76
CA PRO A 206 -21.24 29.05 17.07
C PRO A 206 -21.94 29.86 15.98
N ASP A 207 -22.57 30.96 16.35
CA ASP A 207 -23.14 31.91 15.41
C ASP A 207 -22.03 32.51 14.54
N ASP A 208 -22.36 32.85 13.29
CA ASP A 208 -21.37 33.42 12.36
C ASP A 208 -20.83 34.75 12.87
N ASP A 209 -19.50 34.87 12.96
CA ASP A 209 -18.80 36.11 13.30
C ASP A 209 -18.76 37.02 12.06
N GLY A 210 -19.82 37.80 11.84
CA GLY A 210 -19.84 38.83 10.80
C GLY A 210 -20.70 38.56 9.56
N VAL A 211 -20.57 39.41 8.54
CA VAL A 211 -21.34 39.33 7.28
C VAL A 211 -20.78 38.25 6.38
N PHE A 212 -21.45 37.10 6.30
CA PHE A 212 -21.10 36.03 5.39
C PHE A 212 -21.54 36.34 3.95
N VAL A 213 -20.59 36.44 3.04
CA VAL A 213 -20.87 36.54 1.60
C VAL A 213 -21.20 35.16 1.05
N ILE A 214 -22.47 34.96 0.68
CA ILE A 214 -22.93 33.69 0.10
C ILE A 214 -22.20 33.36 -1.18
N GLN A 215 -21.29 32.39 -1.14
CA GLN A 215 -20.60 31.92 -2.34
C GLN A 215 -21.55 31.15 -3.26
N SER A 216 -21.50 31.45 -4.58
CA SER A 216 -22.31 30.73 -5.55
C SER A 216 -21.86 29.26 -5.68
N PRO A 217 -22.78 28.31 -5.91
CA PRO A 217 -22.42 26.88 -6.09
C PRO A 217 -21.36 26.67 -7.17
N ARG A 218 -21.42 27.42 -8.28
CA ARG A 218 -20.42 27.34 -9.37
C ARG A 218 -19.02 27.68 -8.88
N ARG A 219 -18.87 28.70 -8.02
CA ARG A 219 -17.56 29.11 -7.47
C ARG A 219 -17.00 28.02 -6.55
N ILE A 220 -17.86 27.41 -5.71
CA ILE A 220 -17.48 26.31 -4.82
C ILE A 220 -17.01 25.11 -5.63
N ILE A 221 -17.78 24.67 -6.64
CA ILE A 221 -17.44 23.53 -7.50
C ILE A 221 -16.15 23.80 -8.30
N ARG A 222 -16.02 24.99 -8.90
CA ARG A 222 -14.79 25.35 -9.61
C ARG A 222 -13.57 25.29 -8.70
N ARG A 223 -13.69 25.81 -7.49
CA ARG A 223 -12.59 25.81 -6.50
C ARG A 223 -12.27 24.39 -6.05
N LEU A 224 -13.30 23.55 -5.81
CA LEU A 224 -13.13 22.14 -5.51
C LEU A 224 -12.31 21.44 -6.59
N ILE A 225 -12.66 21.60 -7.88
CA ILE A 225 -11.97 20.97 -8.99
C ILE A 225 -10.53 21.45 -9.09
N VAL A 226 -10.27 22.76 -8.98
CA VAL A 226 -8.93 23.35 -9.05
C VAL A 226 -8.01 22.82 -7.94
N LEU A 227 -8.56 22.58 -6.75
CA LEU A 227 -7.79 22.03 -5.62
C LEU A 227 -7.67 20.51 -5.70
N ALA A 228 -8.72 19.80 -6.12
CA ALA A 228 -8.75 18.33 -6.11
C ALA A 228 -7.94 17.71 -7.25
N VAL A 229 -7.97 18.28 -8.47
CA VAL A 229 -7.35 17.68 -9.66
C VAL A 229 -5.83 17.52 -9.53
N PRO A 230 -5.04 18.53 -9.09
CA PRO A 230 -3.59 18.35 -8.91
C PRO A 230 -3.25 17.27 -7.87
N VAL A 231 -4.03 17.22 -6.78
CA VAL A 231 -3.85 16.22 -5.72
C VAL A 231 -4.22 14.82 -6.22
N ALA A 232 -5.32 14.69 -6.96
CA ALA A 232 -5.73 13.43 -7.57
C ALA A 232 -4.68 12.93 -8.57
N ALA A 233 -4.15 13.81 -9.43
CA ALA A 233 -3.09 13.48 -10.38
C ALA A 233 -1.82 12.95 -9.69
N ALA A 234 -1.40 13.58 -8.59
CA ALA A 234 -0.26 13.12 -7.80
C ALA A 234 -0.51 11.74 -7.15
N ASN A 235 -1.72 11.54 -6.58
CA ASN A 235 -2.08 10.29 -5.91
C ASN A 235 -2.39 9.14 -6.88
N MET A 236 -2.70 9.43 -8.15
CA MET A 236 -2.98 8.44 -9.19
C MET A 236 -1.72 7.70 -9.64
N LEU A 237 -0.54 8.30 -9.52
CA LEU A 237 0.68 7.72 -10.09
C LEU A 237 1.00 6.33 -9.53
N LEU A 238 0.94 6.15 -8.21
CA LEU A 238 1.20 4.85 -7.58
C LEU A 238 0.22 3.75 -8.03
N PRO A 239 -1.11 3.95 -7.96
CA PRO A 239 -2.07 2.99 -8.52
C PRO A 239 -1.91 2.76 -10.01
N ALA A 240 -1.54 3.78 -10.80
CA ALA A 240 -1.30 3.62 -12.23
C ALA A 240 -0.10 2.70 -12.50
N VAL A 241 1.02 2.91 -11.81
CA VAL A 241 2.21 2.03 -11.91
C VAL A 241 1.88 0.60 -11.47
N ALA A 242 1.09 0.42 -10.40
CA ALA A 242 0.65 -0.90 -9.97
C ALA A 242 -0.29 -1.57 -10.99
N SER A 243 -1.06 -0.77 -11.74
CA SER A 243 -1.96 -1.29 -12.80
C SER A 243 -1.23 -1.69 -14.08
N ILE A 244 0.04 -1.30 -14.27
CA ILE A 244 0.84 -1.71 -15.43
C ILE A 244 0.92 -3.24 -15.52
N ASP A 245 1.10 -3.91 -14.39
CA ASP A 245 1.20 -5.37 -14.35
C ASP A 245 -0.10 -6.05 -14.82
N LEU A 246 -1.26 -5.42 -14.60
CA LEU A 246 -2.55 -5.92 -15.08
C LEU A 246 -2.61 -5.98 -16.63
N PHE A 247 -2.05 -4.98 -17.30
CA PHE A 247 -2.10 -4.89 -18.76
C PHE A 247 -1.00 -5.72 -19.43
N ILE A 248 0.19 -5.74 -18.85
CA ILE A 248 1.37 -6.33 -19.50
C ILE A 248 1.51 -7.81 -19.15
N VAL A 249 1.40 -8.20 -17.88
CA VAL A 249 1.78 -9.55 -17.44
C VAL A 249 0.93 -10.65 -18.07
N PRO A 250 -0.43 -10.61 -18.02
CA PRO A 250 -1.23 -11.66 -18.66
C PRO A 250 -1.00 -11.72 -20.18
N LEU A 251 -0.93 -10.57 -20.86
CA LEU A 251 -0.69 -10.48 -22.30
C LEU A 251 0.65 -11.11 -22.70
N ARG A 252 1.71 -10.87 -21.92
CA ARG A 252 3.04 -11.38 -22.24
C ARG A 252 3.23 -12.85 -21.84
N LEU A 253 2.50 -13.33 -20.82
CA LEU A 253 2.44 -14.75 -20.48
C LEU A 253 1.76 -15.56 -21.59
N GLU A 254 0.65 -15.06 -22.16
CA GLU A 254 0.02 -15.70 -23.31
C GLU A 254 0.97 -15.73 -24.53
N ALA A 255 1.71 -14.65 -24.78
CA ALA A 255 2.73 -14.60 -25.82
C ALA A 255 3.89 -15.59 -25.57
N ALA A 256 4.17 -15.93 -24.31
CA ALA A 256 5.14 -16.96 -23.91
C ALA A 256 4.61 -18.41 -24.08
N GLY A 257 3.34 -18.57 -24.48
CA GLY A 257 2.72 -19.87 -24.75
C GLY A 257 1.85 -20.43 -23.59
N TYR A 258 1.61 -19.65 -22.53
CA TYR A 258 0.69 -20.05 -21.47
C TYR A 258 -0.77 -19.87 -21.91
N SER A 259 -1.66 -20.76 -21.48
CA SER A 259 -3.11 -20.55 -21.67
C SER A 259 -3.60 -19.38 -20.81
N THR A 260 -4.75 -18.79 -21.16
CA THR A 260 -5.37 -17.69 -20.39
C THR A 260 -5.56 -18.08 -18.92
N HIS A 261 -6.01 -19.33 -18.64
CA HIS A 261 -6.15 -19.82 -17.27
C HIS A 261 -4.82 -19.87 -16.50
N GLN A 262 -3.76 -20.37 -17.15
CA GLN A 262 -2.43 -20.39 -16.56
C GLN A 262 -1.87 -18.97 -16.34
N ALA A 263 -2.02 -18.09 -17.32
CA ALA A 263 -1.60 -16.70 -17.22
C ALA A 263 -2.32 -15.98 -16.07
N THR A 264 -3.62 -16.22 -15.89
CA THR A 264 -4.41 -15.69 -14.78
C THR A 264 -3.91 -16.22 -13.43
N ALA A 265 -3.59 -17.52 -13.33
CA ALA A 265 -3.05 -18.12 -12.11
C ALA A 265 -1.64 -17.57 -11.77
N LEU A 266 -0.74 -17.47 -12.75
CA LEU A 266 0.61 -16.91 -12.59
C LEU A 266 0.55 -15.43 -12.18
N TYR A 267 -0.35 -14.66 -12.79
CA TYR A 267 -0.62 -13.28 -12.39
C TYR A 267 -1.12 -13.19 -10.94
N GLY A 268 -1.97 -14.13 -10.52
CA GLY A 268 -2.46 -14.24 -9.15
C GLY A 268 -1.34 -14.58 -8.15
N TYR A 269 -0.43 -15.49 -8.51
CA TYR A 269 0.74 -15.80 -7.67
C TYR A 269 1.65 -14.60 -7.50
N LEU A 270 1.91 -13.85 -8.57
CA LEU A 270 2.75 -12.65 -8.54
C LEU A 270 2.11 -11.52 -7.71
N THR A 271 0.91 -11.07 -8.12
CA THR A 271 0.30 -9.84 -7.60
C THR A 271 -0.52 -10.06 -6.33
N GLY A 272 -1.22 -11.19 -6.23
CA GLY A 272 -2.05 -11.54 -5.09
C GLY A 272 -1.23 -12.09 -3.92
N MET A 273 -0.41 -13.10 -4.17
CA MET A 273 0.31 -13.83 -3.13
C MET A 273 1.69 -13.23 -2.83
N ALA A 274 2.60 -13.18 -3.83
CA ALA A 274 3.98 -12.75 -3.59
C ALA A 274 4.07 -11.27 -3.20
N ASN A 275 3.44 -10.38 -3.97
CA ASN A 275 3.41 -8.94 -3.65
C ASN A 275 2.71 -8.66 -2.31
N GLY A 276 1.70 -9.48 -1.94
CA GLY A 276 1.04 -9.39 -0.65
C GLY A 276 2.00 -9.57 0.53
N LEU A 277 2.88 -10.57 0.47
CA LEU A 277 3.88 -10.85 1.51
C LEU A 277 4.95 -9.75 1.59
N VAL A 278 5.45 -9.31 0.45
CA VAL A 278 6.48 -8.26 0.36
C VAL A 278 6.01 -6.93 0.96
N GLN A 279 4.71 -6.63 0.88
CA GLN A 279 4.15 -5.40 1.44
C GLN A 279 4.06 -5.39 2.98
N LEU A 280 4.13 -6.54 3.66
CA LEU A 280 4.01 -6.58 5.12
C LEU A 280 5.18 -5.88 5.85
N PRO A 281 6.46 -6.15 5.55
CA PRO A 281 7.57 -5.41 6.15
C PRO A 281 7.57 -3.93 5.76
N ALA A 282 7.07 -3.59 4.56
CA ALA A 282 7.00 -2.21 4.07
C ALA A 282 6.10 -1.30 4.91
N ILE A 283 5.15 -1.84 5.67
CA ILE A 283 4.30 -1.05 6.57
C ILE A 283 5.14 -0.31 7.62
N LEU A 284 6.17 -0.97 8.16
CA LEU A 284 7.06 -0.39 9.16
C LEU A 284 7.97 0.70 8.55
N THR A 285 8.47 0.48 7.34
CA THR A 285 9.33 1.47 6.67
C THR A 285 8.54 2.69 6.20
N ILE A 286 7.25 2.56 5.84
CA ILE A 286 6.35 3.70 5.59
C ILE A 286 6.20 4.56 6.85
N ALA A 287 6.00 3.93 8.02
CA ALA A 287 5.88 4.67 9.28
C ALA A 287 7.16 5.44 9.61
N LEU A 288 8.33 4.83 9.37
CA LEU A 288 9.63 5.50 9.54
C LEU A 288 9.78 6.67 8.56
N ALA A 289 9.50 6.47 7.28
CA ALA A 289 9.59 7.51 6.26
C ALA A 289 8.67 8.70 6.57
N THR A 290 7.42 8.44 6.98
CA THR A 290 6.48 9.50 7.34
C THR A 290 6.91 10.29 8.57
N SER A 291 7.57 9.67 9.54
CA SER A 291 8.14 10.37 10.70
C SER A 291 9.41 11.15 10.37
N LEU A 292 10.17 10.71 9.37
CA LEU A 292 11.38 11.36 8.91
C LEU A 292 11.09 12.71 8.23
N VAL A 293 10.00 12.83 7.47
CA VAL A 293 9.65 14.04 6.71
C VAL A 293 9.63 15.29 7.60
N PRO A 294 8.85 15.38 8.70
CA PRO A 294 8.83 16.57 9.55
C PRO A 294 10.17 16.80 10.27
N ALA A 295 10.87 15.74 10.67
CA ALA A 295 12.17 15.85 11.35
C ALA A 295 13.24 16.44 10.44
N VAL A 296 13.28 16.02 9.17
CA VAL A 296 14.17 16.59 8.14
C VAL A 296 13.75 18.01 7.80
N SER A 297 12.46 18.30 7.67
CA SER A 297 11.97 19.64 7.34
C SER A 297 12.35 20.67 8.42
N ALA A 298 12.24 20.31 9.69
CA ALA A 298 12.66 21.16 10.80
C ALA A 298 14.18 21.43 10.78
N ALA A 299 15.00 20.41 10.54
CA ALA A 299 16.45 20.55 10.45
C ALA A 299 16.88 21.33 9.18
N PHE A 300 16.17 21.14 8.07
CA PHE A 300 16.42 21.83 6.81
C PHE A 300 16.13 23.33 6.93
N SER A 301 15.05 23.74 7.60
CA SER A 301 14.74 25.14 7.88
C SER A 301 15.81 25.82 8.74
N GLN A 302 16.47 25.07 9.61
CA GLN A 302 17.58 25.53 10.44
C GLN A 302 18.95 25.45 9.73
N ARG A 303 18.99 25.00 8.48
CA ARG A 303 20.21 24.76 7.70
C ARG A 303 21.21 23.82 8.40
N ASN A 304 20.71 22.95 9.27
CA ASN A 304 21.53 22.01 10.03
C ASN A 304 21.66 20.67 9.29
N ARG A 305 22.67 20.60 8.41
CA ARG A 305 22.96 19.43 7.58
C ARG A 305 23.30 18.19 8.40
N ASP A 306 24.03 18.34 9.49
CA ASP A 306 24.49 17.19 10.29
C ASP A 306 23.31 16.49 10.96
N VAL A 307 22.32 17.24 11.44
CA VAL A 307 21.08 16.67 11.96
C VAL A 307 20.28 15.96 10.86
N ILE A 308 20.23 16.50 9.64
CA ILE A 308 19.56 15.83 8.52
C ILE A 308 20.22 14.47 8.25
N LEU A 309 21.56 14.44 8.18
CA LEU A 309 22.33 13.22 7.95
C LEU A 309 22.11 12.20 9.08
N ASP A 310 22.21 12.60 10.36
CA ASP A 310 22.00 11.71 11.53
C ASP A 310 20.59 11.11 11.54
N ARG A 311 19.54 11.93 11.30
CA ARG A 311 18.16 11.45 11.23
C ARG A 311 17.94 10.48 10.08
N THR A 312 18.54 10.77 8.91
CA THR A 312 18.44 9.90 7.74
C THR A 312 19.18 8.59 7.95
N ASP A 313 20.39 8.63 8.50
CA ASP A 313 21.18 7.45 8.82
C ASP A 313 20.46 6.56 9.84
N THR A 314 19.91 7.16 10.90
CA THR A 314 19.11 6.43 11.90
C THR A 314 17.90 5.73 11.27
N ALA A 315 17.12 6.45 10.45
CA ALA A 315 15.96 5.88 9.78
C ALA A 315 16.37 4.76 8.80
N MET A 316 17.46 4.96 8.06
CA MET A 316 18.01 3.98 7.11
C MET A 316 18.51 2.72 7.82
N ARG A 317 19.21 2.86 8.96
CA ARG A 317 19.67 1.73 9.78
C ARG A 317 18.49 0.91 10.29
N ILE A 318 17.47 1.54 10.87
CA ILE A 318 16.28 0.85 11.38
C ILE A 318 15.54 0.13 10.22
N ALA A 319 15.35 0.80 9.08
CA ALA A 319 14.72 0.21 7.92
C ALA A 319 15.49 -1.04 7.43
N ASN A 320 16.82 -0.95 7.33
CA ASN A 320 17.66 -2.05 6.86
C ASN A 320 17.70 -3.23 7.85
N VAL A 321 17.70 -2.98 9.17
CA VAL A 321 17.59 -4.03 10.22
C VAL A 321 16.29 -4.83 10.06
N ILE A 322 15.21 -4.21 9.61
CA ILE A 322 13.91 -4.87 9.42
C ILE A 322 13.83 -5.56 8.05
N THR A 323 14.25 -4.86 6.99
CA THR A 323 14.02 -5.31 5.62
C THR A 323 15.04 -6.36 5.15
N MET A 324 16.28 -6.33 5.63
CA MET A 324 17.30 -7.30 5.24
C MET A 324 16.95 -8.74 5.65
N PRO A 325 16.58 -9.04 6.93
CA PRO A 325 16.18 -10.39 7.31
C PRO A 325 14.88 -10.82 6.62
N ALA A 326 13.93 -9.90 6.41
CA ALA A 326 12.71 -10.21 5.70
C ALA A 326 12.98 -10.57 4.22
N CYS A 327 13.88 -9.84 3.56
CA CYS A 327 14.33 -10.15 2.20
C CYS A 327 14.95 -11.55 2.12
N LEU A 328 15.99 -11.83 2.91
CA LEU A 328 16.72 -13.09 2.85
C LEU A 328 15.90 -14.28 3.37
N GLY A 329 15.10 -14.07 4.42
CA GLY A 329 14.21 -15.09 4.97
C GLY A 329 13.11 -15.49 3.97
N LEU A 330 12.46 -14.51 3.32
CA LEU A 330 11.48 -14.79 2.26
C LEU A 330 12.12 -15.44 1.04
N ALA A 331 13.34 -15.09 0.67
CA ALA A 331 14.03 -15.72 -0.45
C ALA A 331 14.25 -17.21 -0.21
N VAL A 332 14.80 -17.56 0.96
CA VAL A 332 15.18 -18.95 1.28
C VAL A 332 13.97 -19.82 1.63
N LEU A 333 12.99 -19.27 2.34
CA LEU A 333 11.78 -19.99 2.75
C LEU A 333 10.59 -19.72 1.80
N ALA A 334 10.79 -19.24 0.58
CA ALA A 334 9.73 -18.86 -0.34
C ALA A 334 8.70 -19.97 -0.57
N VAL A 335 9.14 -21.17 -0.95
CA VAL A 335 8.28 -22.34 -1.17
C VAL A 335 7.65 -22.85 0.12
N PRO A 336 8.39 -23.05 1.23
CA PRO A 336 7.81 -23.40 2.53
C PRO A 336 6.73 -22.43 3.02
N ILE A 337 6.98 -21.13 2.91
CA ILE A 337 6.02 -20.09 3.31
C ILE A 337 4.81 -20.09 2.38
N SER A 338 5.00 -20.25 1.08
CA SER A 338 3.90 -20.37 0.12
C SER A 338 2.99 -21.54 0.44
N ARG A 339 3.54 -22.72 0.74
CA ARG A 339 2.76 -23.89 1.19
C ARG A 339 2.05 -23.65 2.52
N LEU A 340 2.72 -22.99 3.47
CA LEU A 340 2.16 -22.72 4.80
C LEU A 340 0.97 -21.75 4.73
N LEU A 341 1.14 -20.62 4.02
CA LEU A 341 0.15 -19.56 3.98
C LEU A 341 -0.94 -19.78 2.93
N TYR A 342 -0.56 -20.23 1.73
CA TYR A 342 -1.45 -20.30 0.57
C TYR A 342 -1.84 -21.73 0.18
N ALA A 343 -1.32 -22.75 0.88
CA ALA A 343 -1.52 -24.16 0.57
C ALA A 343 -1.05 -24.59 -0.84
N THR A 344 -0.19 -23.78 -1.48
CA THR A 344 0.40 -24.06 -2.79
C THR A 344 1.89 -23.73 -2.81
N PRO A 345 2.76 -24.53 -3.46
CA PRO A 345 4.15 -24.18 -3.69
C PRO A 345 4.34 -23.20 -4.85
N ALA A 346 3.33 -23.05 -5.71
CA ALA A 346 3.46 -22.39 -7.01
C ALA A 346 3.79 -20.89 -6.93
N ALA A 347 3.41 -20.19 -5.86
CA ALA A 347 3.81 -18.80 -5.65
C ALA A 347 5.27 -18.64 -5.16
N GLY A 348 5.95 -19.75 -4.83
CA GLY A 348 7.33 -19.75 -4.31
C GLY A 348 8.33 -19.02 -5.20
N PRO A 349 8.44 -19.31 -6.50
CA PRO A 349 9.37 -18.64 -7.41
C PRO A 349 9.15 -17.12 -7.45
N ALA A 350 7.91 -16.65 -7.55
CA ALA A 350 7.59 -15.23 -7.51
C ALA A 350 7.94 -14.59 -6.16
N ILE A 351 7.67 -15.26 -5.03
CA ILE A 351 8.04 -14.80 -3.68
C ILE A 351 9.56 -14.67 -3.55
N CYS A 352 10.31 -15.69 -4.02
CA CYS A 352 11.76 -15.71 -3.94
C CYS A 352 12.37 -14.47 -4.63
N VAL A 353 11.97 -14.19 -5.85
CA VAL A 353 12.51 -13.05 -6.61
C VAL A 353 12.00 -11.71 -6.05
N LEU A 354 10.70 -11.60 -5.75
CA LEU A 354 10.15 -10.37 -5.17
C LEU A 354 10.64 -10.08 -3.75
N SER A 355 11.23 -11.04 -3.05
CA SER A 355 11.82 -10.80 -1.73
C SER A 355 12.87 -9.69 -1.74
N ILE A 356 13.62 -9.53 -2.85
CA ILE A 356 14.60 -8.45 -3.04
C ILE A 356 13.91 -7.08 -2.95
N SER A 357 12.70 -6.96 -3.46
CA SER A 357 11.94 -5.71 -3.40
C SER A 357 11.62 -5.25 -1.97
N VAL A 358 11.60 -6.15 -0.97
CA VAL A 358 11.43 -5.77 0.44
C VAL A 358 12.52 -4.80 0.89
N PHE A 359 13.76 -5.13 0.57
CA PHE A 359 14.92 -4.29 0.89
C PHE A 359 14.91 -2.99 0.08
N LEU A 360 14.64 -3.08 -1.23
CA LEU A 360 14.59 -1.92 -2.11
C LEU A 360 13.47 -0.94 -1.76
N VAL A 361 12.28 -1.42 -1.38
CA VAL A 361 11.16 -0.58 -0.91
C VAL A 361 11.56 0.18 0.35
N GLY A 362 12.24 -0.48 1.29
CA GLY A 362 12.74 0.19 2.50
C GLY A 362 13.65 1.37 2.17
N LEU A 363 14.64 1.15 1.32
CA LEU A 363 15.55 2.20 0.86
C LEU A 363 14.81 3.33 0.11
N GLN A 364 13.93 2.97 -0.81
CA GLN A 364 13.15 3.89 -1.63
C GLN A 364 12.25 4.80 -0.78
N GLN A 365 11.58 4.25 0.23
CA GLN A 365 10.69 5.00 1.11
C GLN A 365 11.45 6.00 1.98
N ILE A 366 12.57 5.60 2.61
CA ILE A 366 13.39 6.49 3.43
C ILE A 366 14.02 7.60 2.59
N THR A 367 14.55 7.28 1.41
CA THR A 367 15.14 8.29 0.51
C THR A 367 14.10 9.24 -0.05
N SER A 368 12.88 8.76 -0.33
CA SER A 368 11.76 9.61 -0.73
C SER A 368 11.34 10.54 0.42
N GLY A 369 11.25 10.04 1.66
CA GLY A 369 10.94 10.84 2.84
C GLY A 369 11.99 11.92 3.10
N LEU A 370 13.27 11.62 2.92
CA LEU A 370 14.37 12.58 2.99
C LEU A 370 14.18 13.72 1.97
N LEU A 371 13.98 13.39 0.69
CA LEU A 371 13.81 14.39 -0.38
C LEU A 371 12.56 15.24 -0.17
N GLN A 372 11.45 14.63 0.26
CA GLN A 372 10.22 15.34 0.60
C GLN A 372 10.41 16.27 1.79
N GLY A 373 11.12 15.83 2.85
CA GLY A 373 11.42 16.64 4.02
C GLY A 373 12.29 17.86 3.71
N MET A 374 13.16 17.78 2.69
CA MET A 374 13.93 18.92 2.16
C MET A 374 13.13 19.83 1.23
N GLY A 375 11.82 19.61 1.05
CA GLY A 375 10.97 20.40 0.15
C GLY A 375 11.03 19.97 -1.33
N HIS A 376 11.85 18.99 -1.68
CA HIS A 376 11.97 18.48 -3.06
C HIS A 376 10.95 17.38 -3.36
N THR A 377 9.66 17.64 -3.11
CA THR A 377 8.56 16.66 -3.21
C THR A 377 8.36 16.10 -4.61
N ALA A 378 8.66 16.88 -5.64
CA ALA A 378 8.53 16.46 -7.04
C ALA A 378 9.62 15.47 -7.49
N VAL A 379 10.80 15.47 -6.86
CA VAL A 379 11.93 14.64 -7.28
C VAL A 379 11.62 13.14 -7.15
N PRO A 380 11.14 12.61 -6.00
CA PRO A 380 10.75 11.21 -5.90
C PRO A 380 9.66 10.81 -6.90
N LEU A 381 8.74 11.74 -7.23
CA LEU A 381 7.68 11.51 -8.20
C LEU A 381 8.25 11.29 -9.61
N TYR A 382 9.16 12.16 -10.06
CA TYR A 382 9.82 12.01 -11.36
C TYR A 382 10.71 10.76 -11.41
N ASN A 383 11.39 10.44 -10.32
CA ASN A 383 12.22 9.25 -10.21
C ASN A 383 11.40 7.97 -10.32
N MET A 384 10.21 7.93 -9.68
CA MET A 384 9.26 6.82 -9.82
C MET A 384 8.68 6.73 -11.24
N ALA A 385 8.37 7.84 -11.88
CA ALA A 385 7.89 7.84 -13.27
C ALA A 385 8.97 7.30 -14.23
N ALA A 386 10.23 7.71 -14.05
CA ALA A 386 11.34 7.17 -14.84
C ALA A 386 11.57 5.67 -14.59
N ALA A 387 11.47 5.22 -13.34
CA ALA A 387 11.58 3.81 -12.98
C ALA A 387 10.43 2.98 -13.58
N ALA A 388 9.20 3.52 -13.61
CA ALA A 388 8.05 2.86 -14.23
C ALA A 388 8.27 2.60 -15.73
N VAL A 389 8.96 3.48 -16.45
CA VAL A 389 9.34 3.24 -17.85
C VAL A 389 10.25 2.02 -17.96
N VAL A 390 11.24 1.90 -17.08
CA VAL A 390 12.13 0.72 -17.04
C VAL A 390 11.35 -0.54 -16.72
N LYS A 391 10.40 -0.47 -15.76
CA LYS A 391 9.50 -1.58 -15.44
C LYS A 391 8.69 -2.03 -16.65
N ILE A 392 8.09 -1.09 -17.39
CA ILE A 392 7.31 -1.39 -18.60
C ILE A 392 8.17 -2.16 -19.61
N ILE A 393 9.36 -1.64 -19.93
CA ILE A 393 10.26 -2.25 -20.91
C ILE A 393 10.68 -3.66 -20.46
N LEU A 394 11.13 -3.80 -19.21
CA LEU A 394 11.60 -5.09 -18.71
C LEU A 394 10.45 -6.09 -18.55
N SER A 395 9.29 -5.67 -18.04
CA SER A 395 8.12 -6.54 -17.91
C SER A 395 7.66 -7.03 -19.28
N TRP A 396 7.67 -6.15 -20.29
CA TRP A 396 7.30 -6.50 -21.67
C TRP A 396 8.20 -7.58 -22.27
N HIS A 397 9.49 -7.51 -22.05
CA HIS A 397 10.44 -8.46 -22.63
C HIS A 397 10.64 -9.72 -21.76
N LEU A 398 10.86 -9.55 -20.45
CA LEU A 398 11.19 -10.68 -19.58
C LEU A 398 10.00 -11.63 -19.33
N THR A 399 8.78 -11.10 -19.23
CA THR A 399 7.59 -11.94 -19.02
C THR A 399 7.24 -12.79 -20.25
N ALA A 400 7.66 -12.37 -21.44
CA ALA A 400 7.44 -13.12 -22.67
C ALA A 400 8.41 -14.30 -22.85
N ILE A 401 9.43 -14.42 -22.01
CA ILE A 401 10.38 -15.52 -22.06
C ILE A 401 9.77 -16.74 -21.37
N PRO A 402 9.55 -17.88 -22.07
CA PRO A 402 8.77 -19.01 -21.54
C PRO A 402 9.27 -19.58 -20.21
N TRP A 403 10.61 -19.60 -19.99
CA TRP A 403 11.18 -20.14 -18.75
C TRP A 403 11.21 -19.13 -17.59
N LEU A 404 10.99 -17.83 -17.85
CA LEU A 404 10.88 -16.79 -16.81
C LEU A 404 9.42 -16.57 -16.39
N GLY A 405 8.50 -16.45 -17.35
CA GLY A 405 7.09 -16.23 -17.06
C GLY A 405 6.84 -15.09 -16.07
N GLU A 406 6.10 -15.37 -15.00
CA GLU A 406 5.78 -14.40 -13.92
C GLU A 406 7.03 -13.94 -13.15
N VAL A 407 8.07 -14.74 -13.10
CA VAL A 407 9.36 -14.38 -12.48
C VAL A 407 10.02 -13.23 -13.24
N GLY A 408 9.83 -13.17 -14.58
CA GLY A 408 10.26 -12.04 -15.40
C GLY A 408 9.61 -10.71 -14.97
N ALA A 409 8.33 -10.72 -14.69
CA ALA A 409 7.64 -9.54 -14.14
C ALA A 409 8.10 -9.19 -12.70
N ALA A 410 8.44 -10.19 -11.88
CA ALA A 410 9.04 -9.98 -10.57
C ALA A 410 10.40 -9.27 -10.66
N TRP A 411 11.26 -9.67 -11.61
CA TRP A 411 12.53 -8.98 -11.90
C TRP A 411 12.31 -7.56 -12.39
N ALA A 412 11.33 -7.32 -13.24
CA ALA A 412 10.97 -5.96 -13.70
C ALA A 412 10.56 -5.06 -12.53
N THR A 413 9.82 -5.60 -11.54
CA THR A 413 9.44 -4.87 -10.32
C THR A 413 10.65 -4.57 -9.43
N ASN A 414 11.59 -5.51 -9.30
CA ASN A 414 12.85 -5.25 -8.58
C ASN A 414 13.69 -4.16 -9.28
N ALA A 415 13.74 -4.17 -10.60
CA ALA A 415 14.47 -3.16 -11.37
C ALA A 415 13.83 -1.76 -11.24
N ASP A 416 12.49 -1.67 -11.26
CA ASP A 416 11.74 -0.44 -10.99
C ASP A 416 12.17 0.18 -9.65
N LEU A 417 12.09 -0.59 -8.58
CA LEU A 417 12.46 -0.13 -7.24
C LEU A 417 13.96 0.20 -7.12
N ALA A 418 14.82 -0.58 -7.78
CA ALA A 418 16.25 -0.32 -7.79
C ALA A 418 16.59 1.01 -8.50
N VAL A 419 15.98 1.28 -9.66
CA VAL A 419 16.16 2.53 -10.40
C VAL A 419 15.60 3.71 -9.61
N ALA A 420 14.39 3.61 -9.06
CA ALA A 420 13.81 4.66 -8.22
C ALA A 420 14.70 4.97 -7.01
N THR A 421 15.22 3.94 -6.34
CA THR A 421 16.14 4.07 -5.19
C THR A 421 17.46 4.71 -5.61
N ALA A 422 18.06 4.25 -6.71
CA ALA A 422 19.33 4.77 -7.21
C ALA A 422 19.22 6.27 -7.57
N LEU A 423 18.13 6.65 -8.25
CA LEU A 423 17.87 8.06 -8.57
C LEU A 423 17.64 8.91 -7.31
N ASN A 424 16.87 8.40 -6.33
CA ASN A 424 16.67 9.10 -5.05
C ASN A 424 18.00 9.29 -4.31
N LEU A 425 18.86 8.27 -4.26
CA LEU A 425 20.19 8.34 -3.65
C LEU A 425 21.12 9.30 -4.39
N TYR A 426 21.05 9.34 -5.73
CA TYR A 426 21.79 10.33 -6.54
C TYR A 426 21.39 11.76 -6.15
N PHE A 427 20.11 12.06 -6.06
CA PHE A 427 19.64 13.39 -5.64
C PHE A 427 19.96 13.70 -4.17
N ALA A 428 19.85 12.73 -3.26
CA ALA A 428 20.25 12.88 -1.86
C ALA A 428 21.76 13.20 -1.76
N ARG A 429 22.59 12.51 -2.55
CA ARG A 429 24.02 12.83 -2.63
C ARG A 429 24.27 14.23 -3.18
N LYS A 430 23.52 14.64 -4.22
CA LYS A 430 23.65 15.97 -4.85
C LYS A 430 23.29 17.10 -3.89
N TYR A 431 22.21 16.96 -3.11
CA TYR A 431 21.72 18.06 -2.26
C TYR A 431 22.40 18.16 -0.90
N ILE A 432 22.69 17.02 -0.26
CA ILE A 432 23.26 16.98 1.10
C ILE A 432 24.52 16.13 1.22
N ALA A 433 25.11 15.70 0.09
CA ALA A 433 26.23 14.77 0.02
C ALA A 433 26.03 13.51 0.89
N TYR A 434 24.79 12.99 0.95
CA TYR A 434 24.46 11.74 1.63
C TYR A 434 25.25 10.59 1.01
N ARG A 435 25.80 9.71 1.85
CA ARG A 435 26.53 8.50 1.42
C ARG A 435 25.97 7.29 2.13
N VAL A 436 25.63 6.27 1.34
CA VAL A 436 25.18 4.99 1.87
C VAL A 436 26.31 4.32 2.67
N GLN A 437 25.99 3.83 3.85
CA GLN A 437 26.95 3.12 4.72
C GLN A 437 27.06 1.64 4.28
N TRP A 438 27.76 1.38 3.18
CA TRP A 438 27.90 0.02 2.62
C TRP A 438 28.50 -0.99 3.60
N GLY A 439 29.44 -0.56 4.45
CA GLY A 439 30.00 -1.41 5.49
C GLY A 439 28.97 -1.88 6.51
N TYR A 440 28.00 -1.03 6.84
CA TYR A 440 26.88 -1.40 7.71
C TYR A 440 25.92 -2.38 7.03
N ILE A 441 25.57 -2.13 5.77
CA ILE A 441 24.73 -3.05 4.97
C ILE A 441 25.41 -4.42 4.85
N GLY A 442 26.75 -4.46 4.65
CA GLY A 442 27.50 -5.70 4.59
C GLY A 442 27.43 -6.51 5.89
N LYS A 443 27.50 -5.86 7.06
CA LYS A 443 27.32 -6.53 8.37
C LYS A 443 25.93 -7.12 8.52
N LEU A 444 24.88 -6.37 8.12
CA LEU A 444 23.50 -6.85 8.13
C LEU A 444 23.30 -8.02 7.17
N PHE A 445 23.92 -7.95 5.99
CA PHE A 445 23.86 -9.03 5.02
C PHE A 445 24.50 -10.31 5.56
N LEU A 446 25.65 -10.24 6.23
CA LEU A 446 26.30 -11.39 6.85
C LEU A 446 25.44 -12.00 7.98
N ALA A 447 24.85 -11.16 8.84
CA ALA A 447 23.91 -11.62 9.86
C ALA A 447 22.67 -12.27 9.23
N GLY A 448 22.13 -11.65 8.17
CA GLY A 448 21.00 -12.17 7.42
C GLY A 448 21.31 -13.45 6.66
N ALA A 449 22.51 -13.61 6.10
CA ALA A 449 22.95 -14.81 5.43
C ALA A 449 23.10 -15.99 6.41
N ALA A 450 23.69 -15.76 7.60
CA ALA A 450 23.74 -16.76 8.67
C ALA A 450 22.32 -17.18 9.11
N MET A 451 21.43 -16.22 9.27
CA MET A 451 20.00 -16.46 9.53
C MET A 451 19.35 -17.31 8.44
N ALA A 452 19.55 -16.95 7.18
CA ALA A 452 18.98 -17.66 6.01
C ALA A 452 19.50 -19.09 5.91
N GLY A 453 20.81 -19.30 6.14
CA GLY A 453 21.42 -20.62 6.19
C GLY A 453 20.83 -21.48 7.33
N THR A 454 20.64 -20.90 8.51
CA THR A 454 19.97 -21.59 9.63
C THR A 454 18.53 -21.94 9.30
N ALA A 455 17.78 -21.00 8.68
CA ALA A 455 16.41 -21.24 8.27
C ALA A 455 16.30 -22.43 7.29
N TRP A 456 17.20 -22.49 6.32
CA TRP A 456 17.25 -23.58 5.35
C TRP A 456 17.59 -24.93 6.02
N LEU A 457 18.63 -24.96 6.87
CA LEU A 457 19.05 -26.17 7.56
C LEU A 457 17.96 -26.73 8.48
N VAL A 458 17.37 -25.88 9.33
CA VAL A 458 16.31 -26.27 10.28
C VAL A 458 15.08 -26.75 9.53
N HIS A 459 14.65 -26.03 8.48
CA HIS A 459 13.52 -26.45 7.67
C HIS A 459 13.79 -27.83 7.04
N HIS A 460 14.95 -28.03 6.41
CA HIS A 460 15.27 -29.29 5.73
C HIS A 460 15.36 -30.47 6.71
N ALA A 461 15.95 -30.25 7.89
CA ALA A 461 16.07 -31.27 8.94
C ALA A 461 14.70 -31.68 9.51
N LEU A 462 13.79 -30.73 9.73
CA LEU A 462 12.51 -30.98 10.37
C LEU A 462 11.39 -31.33 9.39
N PHE A 463 11.55 -31.02 8.11
CA PHE A 463 10.50 -31.22 7.10
C PHE A 463 10.07 -32.69 6.99
N VAL A 464 11.05 -33.62 7.00
CA VAL A 464 10.79 -35.08 6.89
C VAL A 464 10.08 -35.61 8.13
N LEU A 465 10.37 -35.08 9.33
CA LEU A 465 9.84 -35.59 10.59
C LEU A 465 8.48 -35.00 10.94
N PHE A 466 8.30 -33.69 10.73
CA PHE A 466 7.15 -32.94 11.26
C PHE A 466 6.31 -32.24 10.18
N GLY A 467 6.65 -32.40 8.91
CA GLY A 467 5.96 -31.77 7.79
C GLY A 467 6.22 -30.28 7.65
N ASN A 468 5.64 -29.67 6.60
CA ASN A 468 5.98 -28.29 6.19
C ASN A 468 5.64 -27.23 7.25
N ALA A 469 4.47 -27.35 7.91
CA ALA A 469 4.01 -26.27 8.81
C ALA A 469 4.92 -26.12 10.03
N VAL A 470 5.19 -27.22 10.74
CA VAL A 470 6.05 -27.23 11.94
C VAL A 470 7.49 -26.86 11.56
N ALA A 471 8.01 -27.45 10.48
CA ALA A 471 9.36 -27.17 10.01
C ALA A 471 9.55 -25.69 9.63
N THR A 472 8.59 -25.08 8.96
CA THR A 472 8.66 -23.66 8.57
C THR A 472 8.59 -22.74 9.78
N ILE A 473 7.69 -22.99 10.74
CA ILE A 473 7.57 -22.18 11.95
C ILE A 473 8.84 -22.30 12.80
N ALA A 474 9.34 -23.53 13.01
CA ALA A 474 10.59 -23.76 13.74
C ALA A 474 11.79 -23.09 13.07
N ALA A 475 11.86 -23.16 11.72
CA ALA A 475 12.90 -22.50 10.94
C ALA A 475 12.86 -20.97 11.10
N ILE A 476 11.67 -20.36 11.07
CA ILE A 476 11.50 -18.90 11.28
C ILE A 476 11.95 -18.51 12.70
N MET A 477 11.57 -19.28 13.73
CA MET A 477 11.95 -18.99 15.12
C MET A 477 13.46 -19.12 15.34
N ALA A 478 14.08 -20.19 14.84
CA ALA A 478 15.53 -20.40 14.92
C ALA A 478 16.29 -19.30 14.13
N ALA A 479 15.81 -18.96 12.95
CA ALA A 479 16.36 -17.90 12.12
C ALA A 479 16.31 -16.54 12.83
N ALA A 480 15.17 -16.19 13.42
CA ALA A 480 15.03 -14.94 14.17
C ALA A 480 16.03 -14.84 15.34
N LEU A 481 16.24 -15.95 16.07
CA LEU A 481 17.22 -16.00 17.16
C LEU A 481 18.65 -15.79 16.63
N VAL A 482 19.03 -16.50 15.56
CA VAL A 482 20.36 -16.37 14.93
C VAL A 482 20.58 -14.96 14.39
N TYR A 483 19.55 -14.34 13.80
CA TYR A 483 19.66 -12.96 13.36
C TYR A 483 19.92 -11.99 14.50
N LEU A 484 19.19 -12.09 15.61
CA LEU A 484 19.41 -11.26 16.81
C LEU A 484 20.83 -11.44 17.36
N ILE A 485 21.32 -12.67 17.45
CA ILE A 485 22.72 -12.96 17.84
C ILE A 485 23.69 -12.34 16.83
N GLY A 486 23.43 -12.50 15.52
CA GLY A 486 24.23 -11.92 14.45
C GLY A 486 24.34 -10.40 14.52
N LEU A 487 23.25 -9.70 14.85
CA LEU A 487 23.25 -8.25 15.03
C LEU A 487 24.20 -7.80 16.15
N VAL A 488 24.28 -8.57 17.22
CA VAL A 488 25.21 -8.30 18.35
C VAL A 488 26.64 -8.64 17.96
N VAL A 489 26.89 -9.82 17.40
CA VAL A 489 28.23 -10.32 17.00
C VAL A 489 28.88 -9.40 15.98
N PHE A 490 28.15 -9.00 14.94
CA PHE A 490 28.67 -8.10 13.91
C PHE A 490 28.63 -6.62 14.29
N ARG A 491 28.21 -6.32 15.55
CA ARG A 491 28.05 -4.94 16.05
C ARG A 491 27.22 -4.09 15.08
N ALA A 492 26.14 -4.65 14.60
CA ALA A 492 25.20 -3.97 13.72
C ALA A 492 24.13 -3.20 14.49
N LEU A 493 23.92 -3.51 15.78
CA LEU A 493 23.11 -2.73 16.72
C LEU A 493 24.07 -2.10 17.75
N THR A 494 24.05 -0.76 17.81
CA THR A 494 24.72 -0.02 18.89
C THR A 494 23.71 0.28 20.01
N ALA A 495 24.21 0.49 21.25
CA ALA A 495 23.36 0.88 22.38
C ALA A 495 22.56 2.17 22.07
N GLU A 496 23.17 3.09 21.33
CA GLU A 496 22.52 4.33 20.88
C GLU A 496 21.35 4.09 19.91
N ASP A 497 21.45 3.06 19.03
CA ASP A 497 20.37 2.70 18.12
C ASP A 497 19.17 2.12 18.87
N ILE A 498 19.42 1.37 19.96
CA ILE A 498 18.38 0.82 20.82
C ILE A 498 17.69 1.93 21.62
N GLU A 499 18.39 2.91 22.14
CA GLU A 499 17.80 4.05 22.85
C GLU A 499 16.89 4.91 21.96
N LYS A 500 17.19 5.01 20.68
CA LYS A 500 16.43 5.80 19.70
C LYS A 500 15.13 5.10 19.24
N ILE A 501 14.88 3.82 19.59
CA ILE A 501 13.64 3.11 19.26
C ILE A 501 12.50 3.65 20.15
N PRO A 502 11.46 4.28 19.58
CA PRO A 502 10.32 4.77 20.35
C PRO A 502 9.60 3.60 21.01
N VAL A 503 9.27 3.73 22.32
CA VAL A 503 8.54 2.77 23.20
C VAL A 503 9.39 1.71 23.89
N VAL A 504 10.46 1.18 23.30
CA VAL A 504 11.24 0.06 23.88
C VAL A 504 12.62 0.50 24.34
N GLY A 505 13.20 1.51 23.68
CA GLY A 505 14.60 1.90 23.84
C GLY A 505 15.01 2.23 25.28
N LYS A 506 14.25 3.07 25.97
CA LYS A 506 14.57 3.47 27.36
C LYS A 506 14.47 2.34 28.40
N LYS A 507 13.69 1.28 28.12
CA LYS A 507 13.55 0.14 29.03
C LYS A 507 14.63 -0.92 28.84
N VAL A 508 15.13 -1.09 27.62
CA VAL A 508 16.12 -2.12 27.26
C VAL A 508 17.54 -1.62 27.48
N SER A 509 17.83 -0.35 27.17
CA SER A 509 19.14 0.28 27.40
C SER A 509 19.55 0.22 28.89
N ARG A 510 18.62 0.41 29.84
CA ARG A 510 18.87 0.26 31.27
C ARG A 510 19.22 -1.16 31.73
N ARG A 511 18.95 -2.20 30.92
CA ARG A 511 19.29 -3.60 31.25
C ARG A 511 20.58 -4.11 30.60
N ILE A 512 21.08 -3.41 29.57
CA ILE A 512 22.32 -3.80 28.86
C ILE A 512 23.56 -3.13 29.47
N HIS A 513 23.39 -2.10 30.28
CA HIS A 513 24.45 -1.45 31.06
C HIS A 513 24.65 -2.08 32.48
N LEU A 514 24.10 -3.26 32.72
CA LEU A 514 24.42 -4.17 33.81
C LEU A 514 25.20 -5.37 33.27
#